data_e50e4bab3b4ccc5ee2649a5356de8cd7
#
_entry.id   e50e4bab3b4ccc5ee2649a5356de8cd7
#
_cell.length_a   1.000
_cell.length_b   1.000
_cell.length_c   1.000
_cell.angle_alpha   90.00
_cell.angle_beta   90.00
_cell.angle_gamma   90.00
#
_symmetry.space_group_name_H-M   'P 1'
#
loop_
_entity.id
_entity.type
_entity.pdbx_description
1 polymer ?
#
loop_
_entity_poly.entity_id
_entity_poly.type
_entity_poly.pdbx_seq_one_letter_code
_entity_poly.pdbx_strand_id
1 'polypeptide(L)'
;MPPSRPKYLNLMEIRLPLPAFVSILHRLSGALLFLMLPLLLCLLSSSLESPQSFAIFKTWVSNPLVKIVLVGLLWAYLHHFCAGIRHLALDLNMGLEIETARATSYAVMGVSLVLTAVIGGMLW
;
A
#
# COMPACT_ATOMS: atom_id res chain seq x y z
N MET A 1 25.16 36.42 13.11
CA MET A 1 25.56 35.02 12.99
C MET A 1 24.47 34.30 12.16
N PRO A 2 24.82 33.55 11.12
CA PRO A 2 23.83 32.79 10.42
C PRO A 2 23.20 31.74 11.38
N PRO A 3 21.89 31.49 11.32
CA PRO A 3 21.23 30.51 12.18
C PRO A 3 21.85 29.12 11.96
N SER A 4 22.22 28.46 13.07
CA SER A 4 22.77 27.10 13.00
C SER A 4 21.74 26.16 12.40
N ARG A 5 22.09 25.47 11.31
CA ARG A 5 21.20 24.46 10.70
C ARG A 5 21.05 23.28 11.66
N PRO A 6 19.82 22.78 11.89
CA PRO A 6 19.62 21.57 12.68
C PRO A 6 20.42 20.40 12.10
N LYS A 7 21.16 19.70 12.95
CA LYS A 7 22.03 18.59 12.53
C LYS A 7 21.43 17.21 12.79
N TYR A 8 20.20 17.16 13.28
CA TYR A 8 19.52 15.90 13.59
C TYR A 8 18.15 15.84 12.92
N LEU A 9 17.73 14.64 12.61
CA LEU A 9 16.40 14.34 12.07
C LEU A 9 15.61 13.57 13.13
N ASN A 10 14.76 14.26 13.89
CA ASN A 10 13.85 13.62 14.83
C ASN A 10 12.46 13.48 14.21
N LEU A 11 12.13 12.28 13.72
CA LEU A 11 10.84 12.00 13.08
C LEU A 11 9.64 12.14 14.03
N MET A 12 9.87 12.10 15.36
CA MET A 12 8.82 12.30 16.35
C MET A 12 8.46 13.78 16.57
N GLU A 13 9.36 14.68 16.24
CA GLU A 13 9.16 16.13 16.36
C GLU A 13 8.72 16.79 15.05
N ILE A 14 9.02 16.16 13.91
CA ILE A 14 8.71 16.69 12.58
C ILE A 14 7.26 16.34 12.23
N ARG A 15 6.43 17.36 12.02
CA ARG A 15 5.08 17.18 11.45
C ARG A 15 5.22 16.96 9.94
N LEU A 16 5.13 15.69 9.52
CA LEU A 16 5.16 15.33 8.11
C LEU A 16 3.87 15.82 7.41
N PRO A 17 3.98 16.56 6.30
CA PRO A 17 2.82 16.89 5.48
C PRO A 17 2.27 15.62 4.82
N LEU A 18 0.96 15.59 4.53
CA LEU A 18 0.29 14.42 3.96
C LEU A 18 0.95 13.87 2.68
N PRO A 19 1.42 14.69 1.72
CA PRO A 19 2.14 14.17 0.55
C PRO A 19 3.41 13.39 0.90
N ALA A 20 4.14 13.81 1.93
CA ALA A 20 5.33 13.09 2.41
C ALA A 20 4.95 11.77 3.06
N PHE A 21 3.88 11.74 3.84
CA PHE A 21 3.35 10.53 4.45
C PHE A 21 2.92 9.49 3.40
N VAL A 22 2.17 9.90 2.38
CA VAL A 22 1.79 9.03 1.24
C VAL A 22 3.01 8.49 0.51
N SER A 23 4.05 9.29 0.33
CA SER A 23 5.31 8.85 -0.28
C SER A 23 6.04 7.80 0.55
N ILE A 24 6.06 7.94 1.88
CA ILE A 24 6.64 6.93 2.79
C ILE A 24 5.83 5.64 2.72
N LEU A 25 4.51 5.72 2.80
CA LEU A 25 3.64 4.54 2.68
C LEU A 25 3.80 3.83 1.33
N HIS A 26 3.99 4.57 0.24
CA HIS A 26 4.28 3.98 -1.07
C HIS A 26 5.56 3.13 -1.03
N ARG A 27 6.64 3.61 -0.42
CA ARG A 27 7.90 2.87 -0.27
C ARG A 27 7.73 1.64 0.63
N LEU A 28 7.06 1.80 1.78
CA LEU A 28 6.81 0.71 2.71
C LEU A 28 5.92 -0.38 2.10
N SER A 29 4.84 0.01 1.40
CA SER A 29 3.99 -0.95 0.71
C SER A 29 4.72 -1.70 -0.38
N GLY A 30 5.59 -1.03 -1.17
CA GLY A 30 6.43 -1.69 -2.17
C GLY A 30 7.38 -2.71 -1.58
N ALA A 31 8.08 -2.35 -0.49
CA ALA A 31 8.96 -3.27 0.22
C ALA A 31 8.20 -4.47 0.80
N LEU A 32 7.04 -4.23 1.42
CA LEU A 32 6.19 -5.30 1.96
C LEU A 32 5.71 -6.25 0.86
N LEU A 33 5.21 -5.74 -0.25
CA LEU A 33 4.75 -6.53 -1.39
C LEU A 33 5.88 -7.38 -1.97
N PHE A 34 7.08 -6.81 -2.11
CA PHE A 34 8.26 -7.54 -2.57
C PHE A 34 8.61 -8.71 -1.64
N LEU A 35 8.64 -8.48 -0.33
CA LEU A 35 8.92 -9.52 0.66
C LEU A 35 7.84 -10.60 0.71
N MET A 36 6.57 -10.23 0.47
CA MET A 36 5.45 -11.18 0.48
C MET A 36 5.26 -11.91 -0.86
N LEU A 37 5.94 -11.49 -1.92
CA LEU A 37 5.79 -12.10 -3.25
C LEU A 37 6.03 -13.61 -3.28
N PRO A 38 7.07 -14.18 -2.65
CA PRO A 38 7.26 -15.63 -2.60
C PRO A 38 6.08 -16.36 -1.95
N LEU A 39 5.55 -15.81 -0.86
CA LEU A 39 4.39 -16.37 -0.17
C LEU A 39 3.15 -16.36 -1.05
N LEU A 40 2.88 -15.25 -1.73
CA LEU A 40 1.73 -15.10 -2.64
C LEU A 40 1.86 -16.06 -3.84
N LEU A 41 3.05 -16.27 -4.37
CA LEU A 41 3.31 -17.23 -5.43
C LEU A 41 3.11 -18.68 -4.97
N CYS A 42 3.54 -19.01 -3.75
CA CYS A 42 3.27 -20.33 -3.14
C CYS A 42 1.76 -20.56 -2.97
N LEU A 43 1.02 -19.56 -2.49
CA LEU A 43 -0.44 -19.66 -2.36
C LEU A 43 -1.13 -19.84 -3.73
N LEU A 44 -0.69 -19.10 -4.75
CA LEU A 44 -1.19 -19.24 -6.10
C LEU A 44 -0.88 -20.63 -6.66
N SER A 45 0.36 -21.09 -6.55
CA SER A 45 0.77 -22.43 -6.99
C SER A 45 -0.10 -23.52 -6.35
N SER A 46 -0.26 -23.47 -5.02
CA SER A 46 -1.10 -24.42 -4.27
C SER A 46 -2.56 -24.38 -4.71
N SER A 47 -3.08 -23.23 -5.12
CA SER A 47 -4.47 -23.12 -5.58
C SER A 47 -4.70 -23.75 -6.96
N LEU A 48 -3.64 -23.92 -7.76
CA LEU A 48 -3.70 -24.41 -9.15
C LEU A 48 -3.24 -25.85 -9.33
N GLU A 49 -2.59 -26.44 -8.32
CA GLU A 49 -1.90 -27.75 -8.45
C GLU A 49 -2.86 -28.93 -8.57
N SER A 50 -3.91 -29.00 -7.74
CA SER A 50 -4.89 -30.07 -7.73
C SER A 50 -6.18 -29.67 -7.02
N PRO A 51 -7.31 -30.40 -7.22
CA PRO A 51 -8.53 -30.19 -6.44
C PRO A 51 -8.33 -30.35 -4.93
N GLN A 52 -7.41 -31.24 -4.52
CA GLN A 52 -7.10 -31.49 -3.11
C GLN A 52 -6.33 -30.31 -2.51
N SER A 53 -5.31 -29.81 -3.19
CA SER A 53 -4.54 -28.64 -2.74
C SER A 53 -5.38 -27.36 -2.76
N PHE A 54 -6.31 -27.24 -3.71
CA PHE A 54 -7.29 -26.15 -3.71
C PHE A 54 -8.22 -26.20 -2.49
N ALA A 55 -8.67 -27.38 -2.07
CA ALA A 55 -9.46 -27.52 -0.84
C ALA A 55 -8.69 -27.08 0.40
N ILE A 56 -7.40 -27.43 0.49
CA ILE A 56 -6.50 -26.99 1.57
C ILE A 56 -6.32 -25.47 1.51
N PHE A 57 -6.03 -24.91 0.33
CA PHE A 57 -5.94 -23.48 0.10
C PHE A 57 -7.19 -22.73 0.61
N LYS A 58 -8.40 -23.23 0.27
CA LYS A 58 -9.66 -22.65 0.75
C LYS A 58 -9.75 -22.64 2.29
N THR A 59 -9.29 -23.69 2.95
CA THR A 59 -9.26 -23.76 4.41
C THR A 59 -8.33 -22.69 5.00
N TRP A 60 -7.15 -22.49 4.41
CA TRP A 60 -6.21 -21.46 4.83
C TRP A 60 -6.77 -20.04 4.66
N VAL A 61 -7.29 -19.73 3.49
CA VAL A 61 -7.83 -18.36 3.21
C VAL A 61 -9.15 -18.09 3.93
N SER A 62 -9.81 -19.11 4.46
CA SER A 62 -11.01 -18.95 5.31
C SER A 62 -10.66 -18.60 6.77
N ASN A 63 -9.41 -18.80 7.18
CA ASN A 63 -8.97 -18.46 8.53
C ASN A 63 -9.03 -16.93 8.74
N PRO A 64 -9.66 -16.42 9.83
CA PRO A 64 -9.81 -14.97 10.06
C PRO A 64 -8.49 -14.21 10.11
N LEU A 65 -7.43 -14.79 10.68
CA LEU A 65 -6.11 -14.14 10.75
C LEU A 65 -5.49 -14.02 9.36
N VAL A 66 -5.59 -15.08 8.55
CA VAL A 66 -5.11 -15.06 7.15
C VAL A 66 -5.88 -14.04 6.33
N LYS A 67 -7.21 -13.93 6.51
CA LYS A 67 -8.04 -12.91 5.86
C LYS A 67 -7.57 -11.51 6.19
N ILE A 68 -7.31 -11.21 7.46
CA ILE A 68 -6.81 -9.89 7.89
C ILE A 68 -5.49 -9.57 7.19
N VAL A 69 -4.55 -10.53 7.14
CA VAL A 69 -3.28 -10.34 6.44
C VAL A 69 -3.48 -10.12 4.95
N LEU A 70 -4.33 -10.90 4.30
CA LEU A 70 -4.61 -10.76 2.87
C LEU A 70 -5.31 -9.45 2.54
N VAL A 71 -6.26 -8.99 3.36
CA VAL A 71 -6.88 -7.67 3.21
C VAL A 71 -5.86 -6.55 3.40
N GLY A 72 -4.95 -6.69 4.37
CA GLY A 72 -3.84 -5.75 4.55
C GLY A 72 -2.90 -5.70 3.34
N LEU A 73 -2.56 -6.84 2.75
CA LEU A 73 -1.78 -6.93 1.52
C LEU A 73 -2.53 -6.37 0.31
N LEU A 74 -3.84 -6.60 0.22
CA LEU A 74 -4.68 -6.00 -0.81
C LEU A 74 -4.65 -4.46 -0.72
N TRP A 75 -4.81 -3.93 0.50
CA TRP A 75 -4.68 -2.48 0.68
C TRP A 75 -3.27 -1.98 0.34
N ALA A 76 -2.22 -2.67 0.77
CA ALA A 76 -0.84 -2.31 0.42
C ALA A 76 -0.63 -2.27 -1.10
N TYR A 77 -1.19 -3.24 -1.83
CA TYR A 77 -1.15 -3.28 -3.29
C TYR A 77 -1.89 -2.10 -3.92
N LEU A 78 -3.14 -1.86 -3.50
CA LEU A 78 -3.97 -0.80 -4.07
C LEU A 78 -3.41 0.59 -3.73
N HIS A 79 -2.93 0.78 -2.50
CA HIS A 79 -2.24 2.01 -2.11
C HIS A 79 -0.97 2.22 -2.92
N HIS A 80 -0.14 1.18 -3.06
CA HIS A 80 1.09 1.26 -3.85
C HIS A 80 0.81 1.61 -5.31
N PHE A 81 -0.20 1.00 -5.90
CA PHE A 81 -0.62 1.27 -7.27
C PHE A 81 -1.13 2.72 -7.46
N CYS A 82 -2.06 3.18 -6.61
CA CYS A 82 -2.60 4.54 -6.68
C CYS A 82 -1.52 5.59 -6.43
N ALA A 83 -0.67 5.39 -5.42
CA ALA A 83 0.44 6.29 -5.13
C ALA A 83 1.50 6.27 -6.24
N GLY A 84 1.72 5.11 -6.87
CA GLY A 84 2.61 4.97 -8.03
C GLY A 84 2.13 5.81 -9.21
N ILE A 85 0.84 5.75 -9.56
CA ILE A 85 0.26 6.61 -10.61
C ILE A 85 0.47 8.09 -10.27
N ARG A 86 0.25 8.47 -9.00
CA ARG A 86 0.50 9.84 -8.55
C ARG A 86 1.96 10.23 -8.72
N HIS A 87 2.92 9.38 -8.38
CA HIS A 87 4.34 9.66 -8.57
C HIS A 87 4.72 9.83 -10.04
N LEU A 88 4.17 9.00 -10.92
CA LEU A 88 4.36 9.16 -12.37
C LEU A 88 3.80 10.50 -12.89
N ALA A 89 2.66 10.95 -12.39
CA ALA A 89 2.11 12.26 -12.73
C ALA A 89 3.02 13.41 -12.26
N LEU A 90 3.57 13.29 -11.03
CA LEU A 90 4.54 14.27 -10.51
C LEU A 90 5.83 14.32 -11.35
N ASP A 91 6.31 13.18 -11.85
CA ASP A 91 7.47 13.10 -12.74
C ASP A 91 7.22 13.81 -14.09
N LEU A 92 5.96 13.88 -14.51
CA LEU A 92 5.51 14.67 -15.66
C LEU A 92 5.23 16.14 -15.33
N ASN A 93 5.64 16.61 -14.15
CA ASN A 93 5.39 17.95 -13.63
C ASN A 93 3.89 18.30 -13.46
N MET A 94 3.04 17.28 -13.26
CA MET A 94 1.62 17.46 -13.02
C MET A 94 1.30 17.43 -11.53
N GLY A 95 0.57 18.43 -11.03
CA GLY A 95 0.09 18.45 -9.65
C GLY A 95 1.15 18.82 -8.61
N LEU A 96 2.16 19.61 -8.98
CA LEU A 96 3.25 20.05 -8.09
C LEU A 96 2.81 21.12 -7.09
N GLU A 97 1.71 21.83 -7.35
CA GLU A 97 1.18 22.85 -6.44
C GLU A 97 0.74 22.23 -5.12
N ILE A 98 0.97 22.92 -4.01
CA ILE A 98 0.72 22.40 -2.66
C ILE A 98 -0.72 21.93 -2.48
N GLU A 99 -1.70 22.70 -2.97
CA GLU A 99 -3.12 22.34 -2.86
C GLU A 99 -3.45 21.07 -3.64
N THR A 100 -2.99 21.01 -4.89
CA THR A 100 -3.17 19.82 -5.76
C THR A 100 -2.44 18.61 -5.17
N ALA A 101 -1.22 18.79 -4.65
CA ALA A 101 -0.45 17.73 -4.02
C ALA A 101 -1.16 17.17 -2.78
N ARG A 102 -1.84 18.00 -1.99
CA ARG A 102 -2.67 17.57 -0.86
C ARG A 102 -3.92 16.83 -1.34
N ALA A 103 -4.65 17.40 -2.29
CA ALA A 103 -5.87 16.81 -2.85
C ALA A 103 -5.60 15.41 -3.43
N THR A 104 -4.56 15.26 -4.24
CA THR A 104 -4.17 13.97 -4.83
C THR A 104 -3.71 12.98 -3.77
N SER A 105 -3.09 13.43 -2.68
CA SER A 105 -2.71 12.57 -1.56
C SER A 105 -3.94 12.03 -0.81
N TYR A 106 -4.95 12.88 -0.56
CA TYR A 106 -6.23 12.44 0.01
C TYR A 106 -6.95 11.47 -0.94
N ALA A 107 -6.92 11.73 -2.24
CA ALA A 107 -7.51 10.84 -3.24
C ALA A 107 -6.85 9.45 -3.22
N VAL A 108 -5.52 9.36 -3.17
CA VAL A 108 -4.79 8.09 -3.05
C VAL A 108 -5.24 7.31 -1.81
N MET A 109 -5.28 7.96 -0.65
CA MET A 109 -5.72 7.32 0.60
C MET A 109 -7.18 6.85 0.53
N GLY A 110 -8.08 7.73 0.10
CA GLY A 110 -9.52 7.43 0.02
C GLY A 110 -9.83 6.34 -1.00
N VAL A 111 -9.32 6.45 -2.22
CA VAL A 111 -9.56 5.49 -3.30
C VAL A 111 -9.00 4.12 -2.93
N SER A 112 -7.78 4.04 -2.41
CA SER A 112 -7.20 2.74 -2.03
C SER A 112 -7.97 2.06 -0.91
N LEU A 113 -8.48 2.79 0.08
CA LEU A 113 -9.32 2.25 1.15
C LEU A 113 -10.69 1.79 0.65
N VAL A 114 -11.36 2.59 -0.18
CA VAL A 114 -12.66 2.23 -0.77
C VAL A 114 -12.53 0.99 -1.65
N LEU A 115 -11.53 0.94 -2.53
CA LEU A 115 -11.29 -0.22 -3.37
C LEU A 115 -10.98 -1.47 -2.54
N THR A 116 -10.21 -1.34 -1.46
CA THR A 116 -9.94 -2.46 -0.54
C THR A 116 -11.22 -2.97 0.10
N ALA A 117 -12.09 -2.07 0.59
CA ALA A 117 -13.35 -2.46 1.18
C ALA A 117 -14.29 -3.14 0.18
N VAL A 118 -14.40 -2.59 -1.03
CA VAL A 118 -15.25 -3.17 -2.09
C VAL A 118 -14.72 -4.52 -2.53
N ILE A 119 -13.46 -4.62 -2.92
CA ILE A 119 -12.87 -5.86 -3.43
C ILE A 119 -12.82 -6.92 -2.32
N GLY A 120 -12.36 -6.53 -1.11
CA GLY A 120 -12.34 -7.43 0.04
C GLY A 120 -13.73 -7.95 0.41
N GLY A 121 -14.75 -7.09 0.38
CA GLY A 121 -16.13 -7.49 0.62
C GLY A 121 -16.74 -8.38 -0.48
N MET A 122 -16.25 -8.28 -1.72
CA MET A 122 -16.67 -9.18 -2.81
C MET A 122 -15.99 -10.56 -2.76
N LEU A 123 -14.82 -10.64 -2.18
CA LEU A 123 -14.02 -11.88 -2.10
C LEU A 123 -14.43 -12.78 -0.92
N TRP A 124 -15.01 -12.21 0.13
CA TRP A 124 -15.43 -12.86 1.37
C TRP A 124 -16.80 -12.41 1.82
#